data_ad607f644feeceb6b46212376a93ad94
#
_entry.id   ad607f644feeceb6b46212376a93ad94
#
_cell.length_a   1.000
_cell.length_b   1.000
_cell.length_c   1.000
_cell.angle_alpha   90.00
_cell.angle_beta   90.00
_cell.angle_gamma   90.00
#
_symmetry.space_group_name_H-M   'P 1'
#
loop_
_entity.id
_entity.type
_entity.pdbx_description
1 polymer ?
#
loop_
_entity_poly.entity_id
_entity_poly.type
_entity_poly.pdbx_seq_one_letter_code
_entity_poly.pdbx_strand_id
1 'polypeptide(L)'
;MSDTNTGGVSAEQMVAAFDRIADTVAQAYEAARIVAEKFSQIAQKIAAELEAQHELKTALRWASVYNRLLYERHRRTKKLRIRKKYEKRILEWYRAEVAR
;
A
#
# COMPACT_ATOMS: atom_id res chain seq x y z
N MET A 1 -43.50 9.72 35.68
CA MET A 1 -43.31 9.73 34.93
C MET A 1 -43.24 9.46 34.15
N SER A 2 -43.39 9.46 34.12
CA SER A 2 -43.19 9.23 33.31
C SER A 2 -43.27 9.17 32.40
N ASP A 3 -43.27 9.13 32.30
CA ASP A 3 -43.18 9.03 31.41
C ASP A 3 -43.44 9.15 30.49
N THR A 4 -43.45 9.30 30.56
CA THR A 4 -43.87 9.44 29.81
C THR A 4 -43.69 9.52 28.75
N ASN A 5 -43.27 9.76 28.71
CA ASN A 5 -43.03 9.76 27.68
C ASN A 5 -42.84 9.27 26.80
N THR A 6 -42.31 9.50 27.49
CA THR A 6 -42.12 8.62 26.40
C THR A 6 -43.30 8.49 25.57
N GLY A 7 -44.10 9.24 25.93
CA GLY A 7 -45.36 9.20 25.26
C GLY A 7 -45.20 9.33 23.78
N GLY A 8 -45.78 8.62 23.02
CA GLY A 8 -45.76 8.69 21.61
C GLY A 8 -44.89 7.69 20.89
N VAL A 9 -44.03 7.01 21.61
CA VAL A 9 -43.20 5.96 21.00
C VAL A 9 -43.82 4.61 21.24
N SER A 10 -44.30 3.97 20.21
CA SER A 10 -44.82 2.61 20.30
C SER A 10 -43.70 1.57 20.23
N ALA A 11 -44.01 0.35 20.64
CA ALA A 11 -43.05 -0.75 20.48
C ALA A 11 -42.66 -0.96 19.04
N GLU A 12 -43.59 -0.81 18.10
CA GLU A 12 -43.32 -0.93 16.67
C GLU A 12 -42.34 0.15 16.17
N GLN A 13 -42.51 1.37 16.67
CA GLN A 13 -41.59 2.47 16.33
C GLN A 13 -40.22 2.25 16.90
N MET A 14 -40.12 1.69 18.10
CA MET A 14 -38.84 1.34 18.70
C MET A 14 -38.14 0.25 17.90
N VAL A 15 -38.86 -0.79 17.51
CA VAL A 15 -38.31 -1.86 16.68
C VAL A 15 -37.80 -1.31 15.36
N ALA A 16 -38.58 -0.47 14.73
CA ALA A 16 -38.18 0.18 13.46
C ALA A 16 -36.92 1.03 13.63
N ALA A 17 -36.82 1.75 14.77
CA ALA A 17 -35.63 2.55 15.05
C ALA A 17 -34.41 1.69 15.28
N PHE A 18 -34.53 0.58 16.01
CA PHE A 18 -33.46 -0.37 16.23
C PHE A 18 -33.02 -1.01 14.91
N ASP A 19 -33.95 -1.38 14.03
CA ASP A 19 -33.61 -1.93 12.73
C ASP A 19 -32.82 -0.96 11.88
N ARG A 20 -33.21 0.34 11.91
CA ARG A 20 -32.48 1.39 11.19
C ARG A 20 -31.06 1.55 11.74
N ILE A 21 -30.89 1.49 13.05
CA ILE A 21 -29.59 1.57 13.70
C ILE A 21 -28.76 0.36 13.29
N ALA A 22 -29.33 -0.83 13.31
CA ALA A 22 -28.64 -2.05 12.92
C ALA A 22 -28.18 -1.97 11.45
N ASP A 23 -29.05 -1.49 10.55
CA ASP A 23 -28.69 -1.29 9.14
C ASP A 23 -27.57 -0.29 8.98
N THR A 24 -27.64 0.82 9.71
CA THR A 24 -26.60 1.84 9.68
C THR A 24 -25.26 1.30 10.18
N VAL A 25 -25.28 0.53 11.25
CA VAL A 25 -24.08 -0.11 11.79
C VAL A 25 -23.52 -1.11 10.79
N ALA A 26 -24.38 -1.93 10.17
CA ALA A 26 -23.94 -2.89 9.16
C ALA A 26 -23.29 -2.18 7.96
N GLN A 27 -23.87 -1.07 7.51
CA GLN A 27 -23.29 -0.27 6.42
C GLN A 27 -21.95 0.34 6.83
N ALA A 28 -21.85 0.81 8.07
CA ALA A 28 -20.60 1.37 8.58
C ALA A 28 -19.51 0.29 8.67
N TYR A 29 -19.85 -0.93 9.08
CA TYR A 29 -18.92 -2.05 9.09
C TYR A 29 -18.44 -2.40 7.69
N GLU A 30 -19.35 -2.44 6.74
CA GLU A 30 -19.02 -2.74 5.35
C GLU A 30 -18.08 -1.67 4.77
N ALA A 31 -18.39 -0.40 5.01
CA ALA A 31 -17.54 0.70 4.56
C ALA A 31 -16.16 0.64 5.22
N ALA A 32 -16.09 0.36 6.50
CA ALA A 32 -14.83 0.23 7.24
C ALA A 32 -14.00 -0.93 6.69
N ARG A 33 -14.64 -2.06 6.35
CA ARG A 33 -13.96 -3.21 5.78
C ARG A 33 -13.36 -2.88 4.42
N ILE A 34 -14.11 -2.19 3.56
CA ILE A 34 -13.62 -1.78 2.24
C ILE A 34 -12.43 -0.85 2.38
N VAL A 35 -12.49 0.11 3.31
CA VAL A 35 -11.39 1.04 3.57
C VAL A 35 -10.17 0.27 4.07
N ALA A 36 -10.34 -0.66 5.00
CA ALA A 36 -9.26 -1.47 5.53
C ALA A 36 -8.59 -2.30 4.43
N GLU A 37 -9.37 -2.91 3.55
CA GLU A 37 -8.84 -3.67 2.41
C GLU A 37 -8.02 -2.78 1.48
N LYS A 38 -8.51 -1.58 1.18
CA LYS A 38 -7.78 -0.61 0.34
C LYS A 38 -6.48 -0.17 0.99
N PHE A 39 -6.51 0.12 2.29
CA PHE A 39 -5.30 0.47 3.03
C PHE A 39 -4.28 -0.66 3.02
N SER A 40 -4.73 -1.90 3.18
CA SER A 40 -3.86 -3.07 3.12
C SER A 40 -3.19 -3.19 1.76
N GLN A 41 -3.95 -3.01 0.68
CA GLN A 41 -3.41 -3.04 -0.68
C GLN A 41 -2.39 -1.94 -0.93
N ILE A 42 -2.68 -0.73 -0.47
CA ILE A 42 -1.75 0.40 -0.58
C ILE A 42 -0.48 0.13 0.22
N ALA A 43 -0.61 -0.37 1.44
CA ALA A 43 0.53 -0.71 2.28
C ALA A 43 1.41 -1.78 1.64
N GLN A 44 0.80 -2.80 1.02
CA GLN A 44 1.54 -3.84 0.30
C GLN A 44 2.30 -3.27 -0.90
N LYS A 45 1.69 -2.36 -1.65
CA LYS A 45 2.36 -1.70 -2.78
C LYS A 45 3.54 -0.86 -2.31
N ILE A 46 3.35 -0.08 -1.24
CA ILE A 46 4.42 0.74 -0.67
C ILE A 46 5.57 -0.14 -0.18
N ALA A 47 5.27 -1.23 0.51
CA ALA A 47 6.28 -2.17 0.98
C ALA A 47 7.06 -2.77 -0.19
N ALA A 48 6.38 -3.18 -1.26
CA ALA A 48 7.02 -3.72 -2.45
C ALA A 48 7.94 -2.69 -3.12
N GLU A 49 7.49 -1.44 -3.22
CA GLU A 49 8.32 -0.37 -3.77
C GLU A 49 9.54 -0.08 -2.92
N LEU A 50 9.39 -0.07 -1.60
CA LEU A 50 10.51 0.13 -0.68
C LEU A 50 11.53 -1.00 -0.79
N GLU A 51 11.08 -2.24 -0.89
CA GLU A 51 11.96 -3.39 -1.12
C GLU A 51 12.71 -3.27 -2.45
N ALA A 52 12.00 -2.88 -3.51
CA ALA A 52 12.62 -2.70 -4.82
C ALA A 52 13.66 -1.58 -4.80
N GLN A 53 13.38 -0.47 -4.14
CA GLN A 53 14.32 0.63 -3.99
C GLN A 53 15.53 0.23 -3.15
N HIS A 54 15.31 -0.54 -2.10
CA HIS A 54 16.39 -1.04 -1.25
C HIS A 54 17.30 -1.99 -2.04
N GLU A 55 16.70 -2.90 -2.81
CA GLU A 55 17.46 -3.82 -3.67
C GLU A 55 18.27 -3.04 -4.70
N LEU A 56 17.69 -2.03 -5.33
CA LEU A 56 18.40 -1.20 -6.30
C LEU A 56 19.57 -0.46 -5.66
N LYS A 57 19.38 0.13 -4.48
CA LYS A 57 20.45 0.81 -3.76
C LYS A 57 21.58 -0.16 -3.41
N THR A 58 21.24 -1.35 -2.97
CA THR A 58 22.22 -2.39 -2.66
C THR A 58 22.97 -2.82 -3.92
N ALA A 59 22.24 -3.05 -5.02
CA ALA A 59 22.83 -3.42 -6.30
C ALA A 59 23.78 -2.33 -6.82
N LEU A 60 23.40 -1.05 -6.71
CA LEU A 60 24.25 0.07 -7.09
C LEU A 60 25.53 0.12 -6.27
N ARG A 61 25.43 -0.14 -4.98
CA ARG A 61 26.58 -0.17 -4.08
C ARG A 61 27.55 -1.27 -4.49
N TRP A 62 27.06 -2.46 -4.79
CA TRP A 62 27.89 -3.56 -5.27
C TRP A 62 28.47 -3.26 -6.65
N ALA A 63 27.68 -2.67 -7.56
CA ALA A 63 28.16 -2.33 -8.90
C ALA A 63 29.27 -1.26 -8.85
N SER A 64 29.22 -0.33 -7.91
CA SER A 64 30.25 0.70 -7.77
C SER A 64 31.65 0.10 -7.50
N VAL A 65 31.70 -1.11 -6.97
CA VAL A 65 32.96 -1.81 -6.70
C VAL A 65 33.24 -2.89 -7.74
N TYR A 66 32.25 -3.71 -8.09
CA TYR A 66 32.47 -4.91 -8.89
C TYR A 66 32.02 -4.80 -10.34
N ASN A 67 31.25 -3.80 -10.69
CA ASN A 67 30.81 -3.55 -12.07
C ASN A 67 30.79 -2.06 -12.38
N ARG A 68 31.96 -1.45 -12.34
CA ARG A 68 32.09 -0.01 -12.49
C ARG A 68 31.60 0.52 -13.84
N LEU A 69 31.69 -0.28 -14.88
CA LEU A 69 31.25 0.12 -16.20
C LEU A 69 29.75 0.43 -16.22
N LEU A 70 28.91 -0.48 -15.70
CA LEU A 70 27.48 -0.25 -15.60
C LEU A 70 27.16 0.88 -14.61
N TYR A 71 27.86 0.90 -13.48
CA TYR A 71 27.69 1.94 -12.46
C TYR A 71 27.96 3.33 -13.03
N GLU A 72 29.07 3.51 -13.73
CA GLU A 72 29.43 4.81 -14.31
C GLU A 72 28.46 5.23 -15.41
N ARG A 73 28.01 4.30 -16.24
CA ARG A 73 27.00 4.59 -17.26
C ARG A 73 25.69 5.05 -16.63
N HIS A 74 25.25 4.39 -15.57
CA HIS A 74 24.05 4.80 -14.82
C HIS A 74 24.23 6.19 -14.22
N ARG A 75 25.36 6.42 -13.59
CA ARG A 75 25.65 7.69 -12.92
C ARG A 75 25.71 8.86 -13.89
N ARG A 76 26.28 8.67 -15.09
CA ARG A 76 26.47 9.73 -16.08
C ARG A 76 25.21 10.04 -16.87
N THR A 77 24.26 9.14 -16.89
CA THR A 77 23.06 9.30 -17.71
C THR A 77 22.10 10.29 -17.06
N LYS A 78 21.73 11.33 -17.81
CA LYS A 78 20.77 12.34 -17.35
C LYS A 78 19.34 12.02 -17.76
N LYS A 79 19.15 11.25 -18.85
CA LYS A 79 17.82 10.90 -19.34
C LYS A 79 17.23 9.78 -18.49
N LEU A 80 16.06 10.03 -17.90
CA LEU A 80 15.39 9.08 -17.00
C LEU A 80 15.15 7.72 -17.66
N ARG A 81 14.75 7.71 -18.93
CA ARG A 81 14.47 6.48 -19.66
C ARG A 81 15.71 5.58 -19.77
N ILE A 82 16.86 6.18 -20.10
CA ILE A 82 18.12 5.45 -20.25
C ILE A 82 18.64 5.05 -18.87
N ARG A 83 18.48 5.90 -17.87
CA ARG A 83 18.87 5.62 -16.50
C ARG A 83 18.14 4.38 -15.96
N LYS A 84 16.84 4.28 -16.20
CA LYS A 84 16.06 3.10 -15.81
C LYS A 84 16.52 1.84 -16.52
N LYS A 85 16.95 1.95 -17.76
CA LYS A 85 17.51 0.82 -18.50
C LYS A 85 18.77 0.29 -17.82
N TYR A 86 19.65 1.17 -17.38
CA TYR A 86 20.85 0.76 -16.66
C TYR A 86 20.55 0.23 -15.27
N GLU A 87 19.57 0.80 -14.58
CA GLU A 87 19.10 0.26 -13.30
C GLU A 87 18.63 -1.18 -13.44
N LYS A 88 17.87 -1.49 -14.48
CA LYS A 88 17.43 -2.84 -14.77
C LYS A 88 18.62 -3.79 -15.02
N ARG A 89 19.61 -3.36 -15.79
CA ARG A 89 20.82 -4.14 -16.07
C ARG A 89 21.62 -4.39 -14.80
N ILE A 90 21.74 -3.39 -13.94
CA ILE A 90 22.45 -3.53 -12.67
C ILE A 90 21.74 -4.51 -11.76
N LEU A 91 20.41 -4.46 -11.69
CA LEU A 91 19.60 -5.40 -10.90
C LEU A 91 19.76 -6.83 -11.43
N GLU A 92 19.70 -7.02 -12.73
CA GLU A 92 19.90 -8.33 -13.36
C GLU A 92 21.27 -8.88 -13.04
N TRP A 93 22.31 -8.06 -13.17
CA TRP A 93 23.67 -8.43 -12.82
C TRP A 93 23.78 -8.81 -11.33
N TYR A 94 23.21 -7.98 -10.45
CA TYR A 94 23.24 -8.20 -9.02
C TYR A 94 22.58 -9.54 -8.64
N ARG A 95 21.42 -9.81 -9.19
CA ARG A 95 20.69 -11.05 -8.92
C ARG A 95 21.42 -12.27 -9.46
N ALA A 96 22.08 -12.15 -10.58
CA ALA A 96 22.81 -13.26 -11.19
C ALA A 96 24.13 -13.54 -10.49
N GLU A 97 24.87 -12.51 -10.10
CA GLU A 97 26.24 -12.65 -9.63
C GLU A 97 26.42 -12.51 -8.13
N VAL A 98 25.59 -11.73 -7.47
CA VAL A 98 25.76 -11.39 -6.05
C VAL A 98 24.72 -12.06 -5.17
N ALA A 99 23.45 -11.93 -5.51
CA ALA A 99 22.31 -12.35 -4.68
C ALA A 99 21.77 -13.74 -5.04
N ARG A 100 22.60 -14.60 -5.57
CA ARG A 100 22.16 -15.96 -5.89
C ARG A 100 22.23 -16.93 -4.73
#